data_66b8636b1f9d701f1223fa86e03ca15d
#
_entry.id   66b8636b1f9d701f1223fa86e03ca15d
#
_cell.length_a   1.000
_cell.length_b   1.000
_cell.length_c   1.000
_cell.angle_alpha   90.00
_cell.angle_beta   90.00
_cell.angle_gamma   90.00
#
_symmetry.space_group_name_H-M   'P 1'
#
loop_
_entity.id
_entity.type
_entity.pdbx_description
1 polymer ?
#
loop_
_entity_poly.entity_id
_entity_poly.type
_entity_poly.pdbx_seq_one_letter_code
_entity_poly.pdbx_strand_id
1 'polypeptide(L)'
;LMALVLSTARRVVEVAERVKAGEWTASIGPDWYGTDVHHKTLGIVGMGRIGMALAQRAHFGFNMPILYNARRHHKEAEERFNARYCDLDTLLQESDFVCLILPLTDETHHLFGAEQFAKMKSSAIFINAGRGPVVDENALIAALQKGEIHAAGLDVFEQEPLSVDSPLLSMANVVAVPHIGSA
;
A
#
# COMPACT_ATOMS: atom_id res chain seq x y z
N LEU A 1 4.63 0.97 9.00
CA LEU A 1 4.01 0.33 7.84
C LEU A 1 2.54 -0.02 8.10
N MET A 2 2.18 -0.82 9.14
CA MET A 2 0.78 -1.15 9.45
C MET A 2 -0.07 0.11 9.73
N ALA A 3 0.47 1.11 10.39
CA ALA A 3 -0.22 2.40 10.57
C ALA A 3 -0.57 3.05 9.24
N LEU A 4 0.34 3.00 8.25
CA LEU A 4 0.09 3.53 6.91
C LEU A 4 -1.01 2.74 6.18
N VAL A 5 -0.99 1.39 6.26
CA VAL A 5 -2.07 0.54 5.74
C VAL A 5 -3.42 0.96 6.31
N LEU A 6 -3.52 1.07 7.64
CA LEU A 6 -4.76 1.43 8.33
C LEU A 6 -5.20 2.85 8.03
N SER A 7 -4.28 3.82 8.04
CA SER A 7 -4.60 5.23 7.76
C SER A 7 -5.13 5.42 6.35
N THR A 8 -4.53 4.73 5.36
CA THR A 8 -4.97 4.79 3.97
C THR A 8 -6.32 4.09 3.79
N ALA A 9 -6.44 2.86 4.30
CA ALA A 9 -7.68 2.09 4.18
C ALA A 9 -8.88 2.80 4.82
N ARG A 10 -8.69 3.38 6.00
CA ARG A 10 -9.75 4.03 6.78
C ARG A 10 -9.89 5.53 6.50
N ARG A 11 -9.13 6.06 5.52
CA ARG A 11 -9.15 7.48 5.14
C ARG A 11 -8.92 8.44 6.32
N VAL A 12 -8.09 8.00 7.29
CA VAL A 12 -7.97 8.69 8.60
C VAL A 12 -7.50 10.13 8.43
N VAL A 13 -6.52 10.37 7.56
CA VAL A 13 -5.97 11.73 7.33
C VAL A 13 -7.02 12.61 6.69
N GLU A 14 -7.61 12.19 5.58
CA GLU A 14 -8.64 12.95 4.86
C GLU A 14 -9.85 13.26 5.76
N VAL A 15 -10.40 12.26 6.44
CA VAL A 15 -11.57 12.43 7.30
C VAL A 15 -11.25 13.35 8.48
N ALA A 16 -10.05 13.26 9.08
CA ALA A 16 -9.64 14.15 10.14
C ALA A 16 -9.56 15.61 9.68
N GLU A 17 -9.03 15.88 8.49
CA GLU A 17 -9.02 17.25 7.94
C GLU A 17 -10.42 17.78 7.63
N ARG A 18 -11.31 16.96 7.09
CA ARG A 18 -12.72 17.32 6.86
C ARG A 18 -13.43 17.68 8.16
N VAL A 19 -13.18 16.95 9.25
CA VAL A 19 -13.74 17.30 10.58
C VAL A 19 -13.19 18.63 11.06
N LYS A 20 -11.90 18.90 10.94
CA LYS A 20 -11.27 20.18 11.29
C LYS A 20 -11.80 21.34 10.44
N ALA A 21 -12.13 21.09 9.18
CA ALA A 21 -12.76 22.06 8.27
C ALA A 21 -14.25 22.34 8.61
N GLY A 22 -14.83 21.65 9.60
CA GLY A 22 -16.22 21.84 10.01
C GLY A 22 -17.25 21.14 9.11
N GLU A 23 -16.82 20.19 8.26
CA GLU A 23 -17.72 19.48 7.34
C GLU A 23 -18.62 18.45 8.03
N TRP A 24 -18.30 18.07 9.26
CA TRP A 24 -19.11 17.11 10.01
C TRP A 24 -20.31 17.78 10.67
N THR A 25 -21.41 17.87 9.95
CA THR A 25 -22.63 18.59 10.38
C THR A 25 -23.83 17.68 10.64
N ALA A 26 -23.71 16.37 10.32
CA ALA A 26 -24.79 15.40 10.46
C ALA A 26 -24.21 13.98 10.64
N SER A 27 -25.10 12.97 10.78
CA SER A 27 -24.68 11.56 10.74
C SER A 27 -23.95 11.23 9.44
N ILE A 28 -22.86 10.47 9.55
CA ILE A 28 -22.02 10.12 8.39
C ILE A 28 -22.73 9.14 7.44
N GLY A 29 -22.47 9.32 6.14
CA GLY A 29 -22.92 8.45 5.06
C GLY A 29 -21.74 7.72 4.35
N PRO A 30 -22.02 7.00 3.27
CA PRO A 30 -21.00 6.21 2.54
C PRO A 30 -19.79 7.01 2.05
N ASP A 31 -19.96 8.30 1.78
CA ASP A 31 -18.91 9.24 1.38
C ASP A 31 -17.83 9.48 2.46
N TRP A 32 -18.10 9.07 3.70
CA TRP A 32 -17.16 9.09 4.82
C TRP A 32 -16.51 7.71 5.09
N TYR A 33 -17.01 6.65 4.48
CA TYR A 33 -16.55 5.31 4.80
C TYR A 33 -15.20 5.00 4.14
N GLY A 34 -14.36 4.28 4.87
CA GLY A 34 -13.15 3.68 4.34
C GLY A 34 -13.34 2.19 4.02
N THR A 35 -12.29 1.57 3.52
CA THR A 35 -12.22 0.13 3.26
C THR A 35 -11.92 -0.62 4.55
N ASP A 36 -12.61 -1.74 4.80
CA ASP A 36 -12.26 -2.64 5.89
C ASP A 36 -10.97 -3.40 5.58
N VAL A 37 -10.16 -3.61 6.62
CA VAL A 37 -8.88 -4.34 6.53
C VAL A 37 -9.05 -5.81 6.94
N HIS A 38 -10.02 -6.08 7.82
CA HIS A 38 -10.26 -7.39 8.39
C HIS A 38 -10.65 -8.40 7.30
N HIS A 39 -10.01 -9.58 7.29
CA HIS A 39 -10.21 -10.65 6.31
C HIS A 39 -9.85 -10.32 4.84
N LYS A 40 -9.29 -9.13 4.57
CA LYS A 40 -8.81 -8.76 3.23
C LYS A 40 -7.45 -9.36 2.94
N THR A 41 -7.19 -9.71 1.69
CA THR A 41 -5.93 -10.30 1.27
C THR A 41 -4.81 -9.26 1.23
N LEU A 42 -3.71 -9.55 1.92
CA LEU A 42 -2.50 -8.75 1.91
C LEU A 42 -1.42 -9.40 1.03
N GLY A 43 -1.06 -8.76 -0.06
CA GLY A 43 0.09 -9.10 -0.89
C GLY A 43 1.35 -8.36 -0.41
N ILE A 44 2.42 -9.11 -0.14
CA ILE A 44 3.71 -8.56 0.30
C ILE A 44 4.75 -8.81 -0.78
N VAL A 45 5.24 -7.75 -1.41
CA VAL A 45 6.34 -7.81 -2.36
C VAL A 45 7.64 -7.51 -1.61
N GLY A 46 8.37 -8.57 -1.28
CA GLY A 46 9.57 -8.52 -0.46
C GLY A 46 9.37 -9.09 0.97
N MET A 47 9.51 -10.41 1.14
CA MET A 47 9.36 -11.11 2.42
C MET A 47 10.68 -11.14 3.22
N GLY A 48 11.25 -9.96 3.49
CA GLY A 48 12.36 -9.77 4.41
C GLY A 48 11.91 -9.60 5.86
N ARG A 49 12.80 -9.10 6.73
CA ARG A 49 12.47 -8.85 8.16
C ARG A 49 11.23 -7.97 8.35
N ILE A 50 11.10 -6.92 7.54
CA ILE A 50 9.95 -6.00 7.60
C ILE A 50 8.68 -6.70 7.09
N GLY A 51 8.77 -7.44 5.98
CA GLY A 51 7.66 -8.23 5.43
C GLY A 51 7.14 -9.27 6.42
N MET A 52 8.03 -10.00 7.07
CA MET A 52 7.68 -10.94 8.15
C MET A 52 6.95 -10.27 9.31
N ALA A 53 7.45 -9.12 9.75
CA ALA A 53 6.84 -8.36 10.83
C ALA A 53 5.46 -7.77 10.45
N LEU A 54 5.28 -7.38 9.19
CA LEU A 54 3.98 -6.96 8.66
C LEU A 54 3.02 -8.15 8.58
N ALA A 55 3.45 -9.27 7.98
CA ALA A 55 2.65 -10.49 7.87
C ALA A 55 2.11 -10.97 9.22
N GLN A 56 2.97 -10.98 10.25
CA GLN A 56 2.58 -11.36 11.61
C GLN A 56 1.45 -10.47 12.14
N ARG A 57 1.55 -9.15 11.99
CA ARG A 57 0.55 -8.20 12.48
C ARG A 57 -0.76 -8.28 11.70
N ALA A 58 -0.68 -8.42 10.40
CA ALA A 58 -1.83 -8.53 9.52
C ALA A 58 -2.59 -9.84 9.77
N HIS A 59 -1.86 -10.96 9.86
CA HIS A 59 -2.46 -12.28 10.08
C HIS A 59 -3.15 -12.38 11.44
N PHE A 60 -2.41 -12.11 12.53
CA PHE A 60 -2.95 -12.28 13.88
C PHE A 60 -3.83 -11.12 14.36
N GLY A 61 -3.62 -9.90 13.86
CA GLY A 61 -4.40 -8.73 14.28
C GLY A 61 -5.68 -8.52 13.48
N PHE A 62 -5.68 -8.91 12.21
CA PHE A 62 -6.78 -8.62 11.28
C PHE A 62 -7.26 -9.84 10.48
N ASN A 63 -6.80 -11.05 10.80
CA ASN A 63 -7.13 -12.28 10.08
C ASN A 63 -6.95 -12.16 8.55
N MET A 64 -5.95 -11.42 8.11
CA MET A 64 -5.68 -11.23 6.68
C MET A 64 -5.00 -12.48 6.12
N PRO A 65 -5.51 -13.07 5.02
CA PRO A 65 -4.75 -13.99 4.19
C PRO A 65 -3.50 -13.29 3.65
N ILE A 66 -2.35 -13.99 3.68
CA ILE A 66 -1.07 -13.42 3.24
C ILE A 66 -0.64 -14.08 1.93
N LEU A 67 -0.46 -13.27 0.89
CA LEU A 67 0.29 -13.63 -0.32
C LEU A 67 1.65 -12.97 -0.27
N TYR A 68 2.67 -13.63 -0.82
CA TYR A 68 3.96 -12.96 -0.93
C TYR A 68 4.73 -13.37 -2.18
N ASN A 69 5.50 -12.41 -2.67
CA ASN A 69 6.48 -12.58 -3.73
C ASN A 69 7.88 -12.26 -3.17
N ALA A 70 8.83 -13.13 -3.39
CA ALA A 70 10.22 -12.98 -2.96
C ALA A 70 11.13 -13.83 -3.84
N ARG A 71 12.44 -13.59 -3.78
CA ARG A 71 13.45 -14.37 -4.54
C ARG A 71 13.50 -15.87 -4.15
N ARG A 72 12.95 -16.23 -3.00
CA ARG A 72 12.91 -17.61 -2.48
C ARG A 72 11.73 -17.79 -1.52
N HIS A 73 11.34 -19.04 -1.31
CA HIS A 73 10.37 -19.40 -0.29
C HIS A 73 10.82 -19.04 1.13
N HIS A 74 9.89 -18.60 1.93
CA HIS A 74 10.06 -18.30 3.35
C HIS A 74 9.24 -19.27 4.20
N LYS A 75 9.81 -20.45 4.49
CA LYS A 75 9.14 -21.51 5.26
C LYS A 75 8.51 -21.00 6.55
N GLU A 76 9.22 -20.15 7.29
CA GLU A 76 8.68 -19.57 8.52
C GLU A 76 7.40 -18.77 8.30
N ALA A 77 7.28 -18.03 7.18
CA ALA A 77 6.05 -17.30 6.85
C ALA A 77 4.91 -18.27 6.49
N GLU A 78 5.22 -19.32 5.75
CA GLU A 78 4.27 -20.35 5.33
C GLU A 78 3.74 -21.12 6.54
N GLU A 79 4.61 -21.52 7.47
CA GLU A 79 4.24 -22.29 8.67
C GLU A 79 3.52 -21.44 9.72
N ARG A 80 3.93 -20.19 9.95
CA ARG A 80 3.40 -19.36 11.04
C ARG A 80 2.17 -18.56 10.66
N PHE A 81 2.09 -18.12 9.40
CA PHE A 81 1.05 -17.19 8.93
C PHE A 81 0.20 -17.78 7.81
N ASN A 82 0.41 -19.07 7.47
CA ASN A 82 -0.21 -19.70 6.31
C ASN A 82 -0.03 -18.84 5.03
N ALA A 83 1.14 -18.17 4.93
CA ALA A 83 1.45 -17.31 3.81
C ALA A 83 1.67 -18.12 2.54
N ARG A 84 1.07 -17.70 1.42
CA ARG A 84 1.21 -18.37 0.13
C ARG A 84 2.21 -17.65 -0.75
N TYR A 85 3.28 -18.37 -1.15
CA TYR A 85 4.21 -17.90 -2.18
C TYR A 85 3.53 -17.90 -3.55
N CYS A 86 3.70 -16.83 -4.33
CA CYS A 86 3.21 -16.76 -5.70
C CYS A 86 4.07 -15.81 -6.55
N ASP A 87 3.89 -15.88 -7.88
CA ASP A 87 4.44 -14.89 -8.79
C ASP A 87 3.81 -13.51 -8.57
N LEU A 88 4.44 -12.48 -9.13
CA LEU A 88 4.00 -11.09 -8.93
C LEU A 88 2.61 -10.85 -9.52
N ASP A 89 2.33 -11.39 -10.70
CA ASP A 89 1.05 -11.18 -11.38
C ASP A 89 -0.13 -11.75 -10.57
N THR A 90 0.01 -12.97 -10.08
CA THR A 90 -0.97 -13.60 -9.19
C THR A 90 -1.16 -12.77 -7.91
N LEU A 91 -0.07 -12.28 -7.31
CA LEU A 91 -0.15 -11.43 -6.11
C LEU A 91 -0.95 -10.16 -6.40
N LEU A 92 -0.67 -9.47 -7.50
CA LEU A 92 -1.35 -8.22 -7.86
C LEU A 92 -2.85 -8.43 -8.10
N GLN A 93 -3.22 -9.50 -8.80
CA GLN A 93 -4.61 -9.81 -9.16
C GLN A 93 -5.46 -10.23 -7.94
N GLU A 94 -4.86 -10.93 -6.98
CA GLU A 94 -5.62 -11.51 -5.86
C GLU A 94 -5.64 -10.61 -4.61
N SER A 95 -4.72 -9.65 -4.48
CA SER A 95 -4.57 -8.83 -3.28
C SER A 95 -5.55 -7.67 -3.23
N ASP A 96 -6.07 -7.38 -2.04
CA ASP A 96 -6.82 -6.16 -1.72
C ASP A 96 -5.89 -5.05 -1.23
N PHE A 97 -4.75 -5.42 -0.65
CA PHE A 97 -3.66 -4.54 -0.25
C PHE A 97 -2.36 -5.08 -0.83
N VAL A 98 -1.57 -4.23 -1.48
CA VAL A 98 -0.24 -4.57 -1.99
C VAL A 98 0.80 -3.72 -1.28
N CYS A 99 1.67 -4.35 -0.48
CA CYS A 99 2.76 -3.69 0.24
C CYS A 99 4.10 -3.99 -0.43
N LEU A 100 4.72 -2.95 -0.96
CA LEU A 100 6.03 -3.00 -1.59
C LEU A 100 7.13 -2.70 -0.57
N ILE A 101 8.03 -3.68 -0.34
CA ILE A 101 9.08 -3.62 0.69
C ILE A 101 10.39 -4.14 0.08
N LEU A 102 10.71 -3.71 -1.12
CA LEU A 102 11.95 -4.09 -1.81
C LEU A 102 13.05 -3.06 -1.59
N PRO A 103 14.32 -3.48 -1.55
CA PRO A 103 15.44 -2.57 -1.73
C PRO A 103 15.50 -2.08 -3.18
N LEU A 104 16.11 -0.92 -3.40
CA LEU A 104 16.43 -0.45 -4.74
C LEU A 104 17.70 -1.16 -5.26
N THR A 105 17.57 -1.79 -6.41
CA THR A 105 18.65 -2.38 -7.21
C THR A 105 18.36 -2.11 -8.69
N ASP A 106 19.29 -2.43 -9.58
CA ASP A 106 19.06 -2.27 -11.02
C ASP A 106 17.85 -3.10 -11.49
N GLU A 107 17.61 -4.28 -10.89
CA GLU A 107 16.48 -5.15 -11.25
C GLU A 107 15.14 -4.68 -10.64
N THR A 108 15.18 -3.87 -9.59
CA THR A 108 13.95 -3.39 -8.93
C THR A 108 13.60 -1.95 -9.26
N HIS A 109 14.48 -1.23 -9.97
CA HIS A 109 14.19 0.12 -10.44
C HIS A 109 12.99 0.11 -11.39
N HIS A 110 11.97 0.92 -11.08
CA HIS A 110 10.70 0.99 -11.81
C HIS A 110 10.02 -0.38 -12.03
N LEU A 111 10.23 -1.32 -11.10
CA LEU A 111 9.55 -2.63 -11.13
C LEU A 111 8.02 -2.48 -11.12
N PHE A 112 7.52 -1.44 -10.44
CA PHE A 112 6.11 -1.08 -10.43
C PHE A 112 5.86 0.09 -11.39
N GLY A 113 5.38 -0.23 -12.57
CA GLY A 113 4.95 0.71 -13.59
C GLY A 113 3.47 0.54 -13.95
N ALA A 114 3.05 1.13 -15.07
CA ALA A 114 1.65 1.09 -15.51
C ALA A 114 1.10 -0.33 -15.67
N GLU A 115 1.92 -1.27 -16.15
CA GLU A 115 1.52 -2.68 -16.31
C GLU A 115 1.16 -3.33 -14.97
N GLN A 116 1.95 -3.08 -13.92
CA GLN A 116 1.73 -3.65 -12.60
C GLN A 116 0.48 -3.06 -11.95
N PHE A 117 0.27 -1.75 -12.04
CA PHE A 117 -0.94 -1.11 -11.53
C PHE A 117 -2.20 -1.60 -12.25
N ALA A 118 -2.16 -1.77 -13.58
CA ALA A 118 -3.27 -2.29 -14.37
C ALA A 118 -3.66 -3.74 -14.02
N LYS A 119 -2.75 -4.53 -13.42
CA LYS A 119 -3.03 -5.89 -12.94
C LYS A 119 -3.67 -5.93 -11.56
N MET A 120 -3.60 -4.84 -10.80
CA MET A 120 -4.23 -4.76 -9.47
C MET A 120 -5.75 -4.66 -9.59
N LYS A 121 -6.44 -5.01 -8.50
CA LYS A 121 -7.88 -4.75 -8.41
C LYS A 121 -8.12 -3.23 -8.37
N SER A 122 -9.16 -2.76 -9.03
CA SER A 122 -9.54 -1.33 -8.95
C SER A 122 -9.92 -0.87 -7.54
N SER A 123 -10.26 -1.81 -6.66
CA SER A 123 -10.50 -1.57 -5.23
C SER A 123 -9.24 -1.69 -4.37
N ALA A 124 -8.10 -2.09 -4.95
CA ALA A 124 -6.88 -2.34 -4.18
C ALA A 124 -6.21 -1.05 -3.68
N ILE A 125 -5.55 -1.18 -2.55
CA ILE A 125 -4.74 -0.13 -1.93
C ILE A 125 -3.26 -0.51 -2.05
N PHE A 126 -2.48 0.40 -2.62
CA PHE A 126 -1.03 0.25 -2.79
C PHE A 126 -0.27 0.94 -1.66
N ILE A 127 0.70 0.26 -1.08
CA ILE A 127 1.55 0.81 0.00
C ILE A 127 3.02 0.66 -0.39
N ASN A 128 3.74 1.77 -0.46
CA ASN A 128 5.19 1.75 -0.64
C ASN A 128 5.91 2.23 0.62
N ALA A 129 6.65 1.33 1.25
CA ALA A 129 7.55 1.62 2.36
C ALA A 129 8.94 0.95 2.15
N GLY A 130 9.29 0.69 0.91
CA GLY A 130 10.59 0.19 0.50
C GLY A 130 11.52 1.32 0.09
N ARG A 131 11.55 1.62 -1.21
CA ARG A 131 12.30 2.74 -1.81
C ARG A 131 11.47 3.36 -2.93
N GLY A 132 11.49 4.70 -3.04
CA GLY A 132 10.71 5.43 -4.04
C GLY A 132 10.95 4.97 -5.46
N PRO A 133 12.20 4.95 -5.97
CA PRO A 133 12.49 4.60 -7.36
C PRO A 133 12.23 3.13 -7.74
N VAL A 134 11.70 2.29 -6.86
CA VAL A 134 11.15 0.97 -7.23
C VAL A 134 9.81 1.14 -7.97
N VAL A 135 9.20 2.28 -7.84
CA VAL A 135 7.93 2.68 -8.48
C VAL A 135 8.22 3.76 -9.51
N ASP A 136 7.65 3.65 -10.69
CA ASP A 136 7.47 4.77 -11.61
C ASP A 136 6.36 5.66 -11.04
N GLU A 137 6.75 6.80 -10.43
CA GLU A 137 5.82 7.70 -9.74
C GLU A 137 4.79 8.31 -10.69
N ASN A 138 5.16 8.56 -11.95
CA ASN A 138 4.21 9.04 -12.96
C ASN A 138 3.15 7.99 -13.29
N ALA A 139 3.53 6.73 -13.39
CA ALA A 139 2.60 5.62 -13.59
C ALA A 139 1.65 5.45 -12.39
N LEU A 140 2.15 5.59 -11.16
CA LEU A 140 1.33 5.59 -9.94
C LEU A 140 0.30 6.72 -9.93
N ILE A 141 0.73 7.95 -10.23
CA ILE A 141 -0.15 9.12 -10.33
C ILE A 141 -1.26 8.87 -11.36
N ALA A 142 -0.89 8.37 -12.55
CA ALA A 142 -1.84 8.07 -13.60
C ALA A 142 -2.85 6.98 -13.20
N ALA A 143 -2.39 5.91 -12.53
CA ALA A 143 -3.25 4.82 -12.05
C ALA A 143 -4.27 5.31 -11.01
N LEU A 144 -3.84 6.17 -10.07
CA LEU A 144 -4.73 6.79 -9.07
C LEU A 144 -5.76 7.71 -9.71
N GLN A 145 -5.34 8.55 -10.67
CA GLN A 145 -6.24 9.48 -11.38
C GLN A 145 -7.30 8.78 -12.22
N LYS A 146 -6.93 7.65 -12.84
CA LYS A 146 -7.84 6.84 -13.66
C LYS A 146 -8.72 5.88 -12.83
N GLY A 147 -8.44 5.74 -11.52
CA GLY A 147 -9.12 4.75 -10.67
C GLY A 147 -8.74 3.30 -11.01
N GLU A 148 -7.57 3.07 -11.58
CA GLU A 148 -7.02 1.73 -11.79
C GLU A 148 -6.71 1.05 -10.46
N ILE A 149 -6.34 1.84 -9.44
CA ILE A 149 -6.24 1.46 -8.03
C ILE A 149 -7.01 2.46 -7.16
N HIS A 150 -7.46 2.01 -5.99
CA HIS A 150 -8.33 2.82 -5.13
C HIS A 150 -7.58 3.94 -4.40
N ALA A 151 -6.45 3.63 -3.78
CA ALA A 151 -5.70 4.57 -2.96
C ALA A 151 -4.22 4.15 -2.83
N ALA A 152 -3.37 5.07 -2.35
CA ALA A 152 -1.99 4.77 -2.04
C ALA A 152 -1.55 5.34 -0.69
N GLY A 153 -0.70 4.58 0.02
CA GLY A 153 0.02 5.01 1.21
C GLY A 153 1.52 4.99 0.94
N LEU A 154 2.17 6.14 1.05
CA LEU A 154 3.55 6.32 0.61
C LEU A 154 4.41 6.84 1.77
N ASP A 155 5.46 6.09 2.11
CA ASP A 155 6.50 6.51 3.07
C ASP A 155 7.77 6.97 2.33
N VAL A 156 7.86 6.65 1.03
CA VAL A 156 9.04 6.94 0.18
C VAL A 156 8.60 7.42 -1.20
N PHE A 157 9.45 8.24 -1.84
CA PHE A 157 9.19 8.90 -3.10
C PHE A 157 10.37 8.75 -4.05
N GLU A 158 10.12 8.93 -5.34
CA GLU A 158 11.18 8.87 -6.36
C GLU A 158 12.23 9.95 -6.13
N GLN A 159 11.78 11.14 -5.75
CA GLN A 159 12.63 12.23 -5.27
C GLN A 159 12.26 12.60 -3.84
N GLU A 160 13.24 12.60 -2.96
CA GLU A 160 13.08 13.02 -1.56
C GLU A 160 14.00 14.21 -1.23
N PRO A 161 13.48 15.31 -0.65
CA PRO A 161 12.08 15.59 -0.31
C PRO A 161 11.14 15.65 -1.52
N LEU A 162 9.88 15.21 -1.32
CA LEU A 162 8.84 15.30 -2.35
C LEU A 162 8.61 16.77 -2.74
N SER A 163 8.52 17.04 -4.06
CA SER A 163 8.21 18.38 -4.56
C SER A 163 6.89 18.90 -4.03
N VAL A 164 6.83 20.18 -3.65
CA VAL A 164 5.60 20.86 -3.23
C VAL A 164 4.53 20.93 -4.33
N ASP A 165 4.95 20.79 -5.59
CA ASP A 165 4.07 20.79 -6.77
C ASP A 165 3.62 19.37 -7.16
N SER A 166 4.01 18.33 -6.39
CA SER A 166 3.62 16.94 -6.71
C SER A 166 2.11 16.78 -6.65
N PRO A 167 1.50 16.19 -7.70
CA PRO A 167 0.07 15.89 -7.71
C PRO A 167 -0.38 14.99 -6.53
N LEU A 168 0.53 14.14 -6.02
CA LEU A 168 0.25 13.25 -4.89
C LEU A 168 -0.21 14.01 -3.63
N LEU A 169 0.26 15.25 -3.43
CA LEU A 169 -0.09 16.07 -2.27
C LEU A 169 -1.54 16.59 -2.29
N SER A 170 -2.15 16.65 -3.48
CA SER A 170 -3.53 17.13 -3.66
C SER A 170 -4.56 15.99 -3.80
N MET A 171 -4.12 14.73 -3.84
CA MET A 171 -4.99 13.58 -3.99
C MET A 171 -5.56 13.14 -2.64
N ALA A 172 -6.87 13.20 -2.47
CA ALA A 172 -7.55 12.77 -1.24
C ALA A 172 -7.38 11.27 -0.93
N ASN A 173 -7.13 10.44 -1.95
CA ASN A 173 -6.88 9.01 -1.83
C ASN A 173 -5.40 8.65 -1.65
N VAL A 174 -4.54 9.62 -1.32
CA VAL A 174 -3.12 9.40 -1.03
C VAL A 174 -2.81 9.81 0.41
N VAL A 175 -2.14 8.93 1.14
CA VAL A 175 -1.52 9.23 2.42
C VAL A 175 -0.01 9.24 2.23
N ALA A 176 0.59 10.44 2.33
CA ALA A 176 2.03 10.66 2.19
C ALA A 176 2.65 10.99 3.55
N VAL A 177 3.76 10.32 3.91
CA VAL A 177 4.53 10.60 5.13
C VAL A 177 6.03 10.69 4.78
N PRO A 178 6.83 11.49 5.51
CA PRO A 178 8.17 11.87 5.08
C PRO A 178 9.24 10.84 5.51
N HIS A 179 9.17 9.61 5.00
CA HIS A 179 10.17 8.53 5.21
C HIS A 179 10.42 8.23 6.69
N ILE A 180 9.34 8.06 7.46
CA ILE A 180 9.39 7.86 8.92
C ILE A 180 9.30 6.38 9.34
N GLY A 181 9.29 5.45 8.38
CA GLY A 181 9.07 4.02 8.66
C GLY A 181 10.12 3.37 9.56
N SER A 182 11.29 4.00 9.72
CA SER A 182 12.39 3.55 10.58
C SER A 182 12.77 4.56 11.68
N ALA A 183 12.03 5.62 11.84
CA ALA A 183 12.22 6.64 12.86
C ALA A 183 11.69 6.19 14.23
#